data_8ce898d1724be72e0036f11ec36ba84e
#
_entry.id   8ce898d1724be72e0036f11ec36ba84e
#
_cell.length_a   1.000
_cell.length_b   1.000
_cell.length_c   1.000
_cell.angle_alpha   90.00
_cell.angle_beta   90.00
_cell.angle_gamma   90.00
#
_symmetry.space_group_name_H-M   'P 1'
#
loop_
_entity.id
_entity.type
_entity.pdbx_description
1 polymer ?
#
loop_
_entity_poly.entity_id
_entity_poly.type
_entity_poly.pdbx_seq_one_letter_code
_entity_poly.pdbx_strand_id
1 'polypeptide(L)'
;MIPPDFTTFWNQALQQGFKPKVASIGKAILFPVAVEALGKNGNNLSSEVWWSPNHPFKSSLTGQSAKDIATAYEKSSGKQWTQPIGFVHALFELAVDVARRSGDVGDNKSIVNAIAASKLNTVVGPIAWEGKNLPPFAQKNIAKTPLVGGQWRLRDSGKYDIVITDNKTAPEIPVGGTMESIA
;
A
#
# COMPACT_ATOMS: atom_id res chain seq x y z
N MET A 1 -0.76 -6.32 -16.53
CA MET A 1 -1.67 -5.33 -17.14
C MET A 1 -1.42 -3.99 -16.47
N ILE A 2 -1.24 -2.93 -17.22
CA ILE A 2 -1.11 -1.55 -16.72
C ILE A 2 -2.49 -0.88 -16.66
N PRO A 3 -2.66 0.25 -15.94
CA PRO A 3 -3.97 0.88 -15.77
C PRO A 3 -4.77 1.13 -17.06
N PRO A 4 -4.22 1.70 -18.15
CA PRO A 4 -4.98 1.92 -19.38
C PRO A 4 -5.49 0.63 -20.03
N ASP A 5 -4.68 -0.44 -20.02
CA ASP A 5 -5.08 -1.73 -20.57
C ASP A 5 -6.23 -2.34 -19.77
N PHE A 6 -6.17 -2.21 -18.43
CA PHE A 6 -7.24 -2.68 -17.56
C PHE A 6 -8.54 -1.91 -17.80
N THR A 7 -8.47 -0.60 -17.95
CA THR A 7 -9.64 0.24 -18.25
C THR A 7 -10.31 -0.22 -19.53
N THR A 8 -9.54 -0.44 -20.58
CA THR A 8 -10.05 -0.94 -21.87
C THR A 8 -10.68 -2.32 -21.72
N PHE A 9 -9.94 -3.26 -21.12
CA PHE A 9 -10.43 -4.63 -20.88
C PHE A 9 -11.74 -4.64 -20.10
N TRP A 10 -11.78 -3.91 -18.96
CA TRP A 10 -12.92 -3.92 -18.06
C TRP A 10 -14.19 -3.38 -18.74
N ASN A 11 -14.06 -2.25 -19.45
CA ASN A 11 -15.17 -1.65 -20.17
C ASN A 11 -15.68 -2.59 -21.28
N GLN A 12 -14.79 -3.21 -22.04
CA GLN A 12 -15.18 -4.17 -23.09
C GLN A 12 -15.85 -5.42 -22.49
N ALA A 13 -15.32 -5.95 -21.38
CA ALA A 13 -15.90 -7.10 -20.72
C ALA A 13 -17.34 -6.81 -20.24
N LEU A 14 -17.56 -5.65 -19.64
CA LEU A 14 -18.90 -5.22 -19.22
C LEU A 14 -19.85 -5.02 -20.39
N GLN A 15 -19.38 -4.46 -21.51
CA GLN A 15 -20.17 -4.34 -22.76
C GLN A 15 -20.58 -5.69 -23.32
N GLN A 16 -19.78 -6.73 -23.13
CA GLN A 16 -20.10 -8.12 -23.51
C GLN A 16 -20.99 -8.84 -22.48
N GLY A 17 -21.48 -8.14 -21.47
CA GLY A 17 -22.38 -8.71 -20.46
C GLY A 17 -21.66 -9.48 -19.34
N PHE A 18 -20.34 -9.35 -19.21
CA PHE A 18 -19.61 -9.94 -18.08
C PHE A 18 -19.97 -9.23 -16.77
N LYS A 19 -20.58 -9.96 -15.85
CA LYS A 19 -21.07 -9.44 -14.55
C LYS A 19 -20.57 -10.30 -13.39
N PRO A 20 -19.29 -10.19 -13.01
CA PRO A 20 -18.75 -10.95 -11.89
C PRO A 20 -19.29 -10.39 -10.57
N LYS A 21 -19.51 -11.25 -9.58
CA LYS A 21 -19.87 -10.80 -8.22
C LYS A 21 -18.68 -10.16 -7.51
N VAL A 22 -17.48 -10.64 -7.76
CA VAL A 22 -16.23 -10.14 -7.18
C VAL A 22 -15.15 -10.12 -8.26
N ALA A 23 -14.34 -9.08 -8.27
CA ALA A 23 -13.14 -9.01 -9.07
C ALA A 23 -12.00 -8.42 -8.23
N SER A 24 -10.91 -9.16 -8.13
CA SER A 24 -9.68 -8.72 -7.44
C SER A 24 -8.64 -8.35 -8.48
N ILE A 25 -8.23 -7.10 -8.47
CA ILE A 25 -7.30 -6.52 -9.43
C ILE A 25 -6.12 -5.94 -8.64
N GLY A 26 -4.91 -6.38 -8.98
CA GLY A 26 -3.71 -5.88 -8.35
C GLY A 26 -3.28 -4.52 -8.89
N LYS A 27 -2.04 -4.41 -9.29
CA LYS A 27 -1.34 -3.18 -9.70
C LYS A 27 -2.13 -2.21 -10.58
N ALA A 28 -3.05 -2.70 -11.41
CA ALA A 28 -3.76 -1.85 -12.38
C ALA A 28 -4.71 -0.82 -11.74
N ILE A 29 -5.17 -1.06 -10.51
CA ILE A 29 -6.10 -0.17 -9.81
C ILE A 29 -5.60 0.27 -8.42
N LEU A 30 -4.28 0.33 -8.23
CA LEU A 30 -3.70 0.78 -6.95
C LEU A 30 -3.84 2.29 -6.71
N PHE A 31 -4.06 3.07 -7.75
CA PHE A 31 -4.16 4.52 -7.68
C PHE A 31 -5.61 4.98 -7.87
N PRO A 32 -6.09 5.95 -7.07
CA PRO A 32 -7.45 6.49 -7.21
C PRO A 32 -7.78 6.90 -8.64
N VAL A 33 -6.87 7.59 -9.32
CA VAL A 33 -7.07 8.06 -10.71
C VAL A 33 -7.34 6.91 -11.70
N ALA A 34 -6.77 5.73 -11.46
CA ALA A 34 -7.00 4.56 -12.33
C ALA A 34 -8.42 3.99 -12.15
N VAL A 35 -8.97 4.09 -10.96
CA VAL A 35 -10.34 3.65 -10.66
C VAL A 35 -11.35 4.70 -11.09
N GLU A 36 -11.05 5.97 -10.91
CA GLU A 36 -11.85 7.10 -11.38
C GLU A 36 -12.06 7.06 -12.90
N ALA A 37 -11.07 6.62 -13.67
CA ALA A 37 -11.16 6.43 -15.11
C ALA A 37 -12.21 5.38 -15.53
N LEU A 38 -12.66 4.50 -14.63
CA LEU A 38 -13.72 3.52 -14.87
C LEU A 38 -15.13 4.10 -14.62
N GLY A 39 -15.23 5.33 -14.11
CA GLY A 39 -16.51 5.90 -13.69
C GLY A 39 -17.19 5.00 -12.64
N LYS A 40 -18.48 4.78 -12.74
CA LYS A 40 -19.23 3.92 -11.81
C LYS A 40 -18.81 2.45 -11.85
N ASN A 41 -18.18 2.00 -12.94
CA ASN A 41 -17.75 0.62 -13.14
C ASN A 41 -16.56 0.22 -12.26
N GLY A 42 -15.92 1.17 -11.59
CA GLY A 42 -14.85 0.91 -10.62
C GLY A 42 -15.35 0.59 -9.21
N ASN A 43 -16.65 0.80 -8.94
CA ASN A 43 -17.18 0.56 -7.61
C ASN A 43 -17.14 -0.91 -7.23
N ASN A 44 -16.75 -1.19 -6.00
CA ASN A 44 -16.61 -2.54 -5.43
C ASN A 44 -15.52 -3.42 -6.09
N LEU A 45 -14.64 -2.86 -6.93
CA LEU A 45 -13.43 -3.57 -7.34
C LEU A 45 -12.48 -3.74 -6.15
N SER A 46 -11.99 -4.95 -5.96
CA SER A 46 -11.07 -5.29 -4.87
C SER A 46 -9.62 -5.17 -5.29
N SER A 47 -8.75 -4.79 -4.35
CA SER A 47 -7.30 -4.70 -4.56
C SER A 47 -6.54 -5.02 -3.27
N GLU A 48 -5.26 -5.32 -3.42
CA GLU A 48 -4.34 -5.32 -2.29
C GLU A 48 -4.18 -3.92 -1.68
N VAL A 49 -4.02 -3.87 -0.37
CA VAL A 49 -3.74 -2.62 0.37
C VAL A 49 -2.45 -2.77 1.16
N TRP A 50 -1.42 -2.09 0.72
CA TRP A 50 -0.09 -2.10 1.33
C TRP A 50 0.03 -1.03 2.41
N TRP A 51 -0.64 0.08 2.22
CA TRP A 51 -0.69 1.20 3.12
C TRP A 51 -1.92 2.06 2.85
N SER A 52 -2.46 2.62 3.91
CA SER A 52 -3.56 3.59 3.86
C SER A 52 -3.53 4.46 5.13
N PRO A 53 -4.28 5.57 5.17
CA PRO A 53 -4.44 6.38 6.37
C PRO A 53 -4.99 5.62 7.58
N ASN A 54 -5.60 4.46 7.38
CA ASN A 54 -6.18 3.61 8.43
C ASN A 54 -5.19 2.60 9.03
N HIS A 55 -3.94 2.55 8.53
CA HIS A 55 -2.91 1.72 9.13
C HIS A 55 -2.53 2.28 10.52
N PRO A 56 -2.41 1.42 11.56
CA PRO A 56 -2.20 1.86 12.94
C PRO A 56 -0.76 2.28 13.24
N PHE A 57 0.13 2.16 12.27
CA PHE A 57 1.55 2.40 12.43
C PHE A 57 1.90 3.88 12.40
N LYS A 58 3.05 4.21 13.00
CA LYS A 58 3.57 5.58 13.09
C LYS A 58 4.96 5.66 12.51
N SER A 59 5.30 6.82 11.97
CA SER A 59 6.65 7.13 11.51
C SER A 59 7.64 7.10 12.67
N SER A 60 8.74 6.37 12.51
CA SER A 60 9.89 6.38 13.43
C SER A 60 10.69 7.67 13.38
N LEU A 61 10.56 8.47 12.32
CA LEU A 61 11.26 9.75 12.18
C LEU A 61 10.51 10.90 12.83
N THR A 62 9.18 10.95 12.63
CA THR A 62 8.37 12.13 12.97
C THR A 62 7.32 11.85 14.04
N GLY A 63 7.04 10.58 14.34
CA GLY A 63 5.95 10.17 15.22
C GLY A 63 4.54 10.33 14.61
N GLN A 64 4.45 10.84 13.39
CA GLN A 64 3.18 11.02 12.70
C GLN A 64 2.51 9.68 12.40
N SER A 65 1.19 9.66 12.52
CA SER A 65 0.37 8.53 12.07
C SER A 65 0.30 8.46 10.54
N ALA A 66 -0.12 7.32 10.00
CA ALA A 66 -0.41 7.16 8.59
C ALA A 66 -1.42 8.21 8.09
N LYS A 67 -2.44 8.53 8.92
CA LYS A 67 -3.45 9.56 8.63
C LYS A 67 -2.84 10.96 8.55
N ASP A 68 -1.93 11.31 9.46
CA ASP A 68 -1.28 12.63 9.45
C ASP A 68 -0.44 12.82 8.17
N ILE A 69 0.31 11.79 7.76
CA ILE A 69 1.12 11.82 6.55
C ILE A 69 0.24 11.95 5.30
N ALA A 70 -0.84 11.18 5.19
CA ALA A 70 -1.78 11.29 4.09
C ALA A 70 -2.41 12.69 4.01
N THR A 71 -2.88 13.21 5.14
CA THR A 71 -3.48 14.55 5.24
C THR A 71 -2.49 15.65 4.86
N ALA A 72 -1.23 15.54 5.32
CA ALA A 72 -0.19 16.50 4.96
C ALA A 72 0.11 16.50 3.46
N TYR A 73 0.16 15.31 2.86
CA TYR A 73 0.33 15.17 1.41
C TYR A 73 -0.84 15.83 0.64
N GLU A 74 -2.08 15.51 1.01
CA GLU A 74 -3.25 16.07 0.34
C GLU A 74 -3.32 17.60 0.45
N LYS A 75 -3.01 18.12 1.64
CA LYS A 75 -2.95 19.58 1.87
C LYS A 75 -1.88 20.27 1.02
N SER A 76 -0.72 19.65 0.85
CA SER A 76 0.40 20.25 0.13
C SER A 76 0.28 20.12 -1.38
N SER A 77 -0.27 19.00 -1.87
CA SER A 77 -0.32 18.67 -3.29
C SER A 77 -1.65 18.97 -3.97
N GLY A 78 -2.74 19.11 -3.20
CA GLY A 78 -4.12 19.16 -3.71
C GLY A 78 -4.60 17.83 -4.33
N LYS A 79 -3.85 16.73 -4.17
CA LYS A 79 -4.15 15.40 -4.74
C LYS A 79 -4.46 14.41 -3.63
N GLN A 80 -5.35 13.47 -3.89
CA GLN A 80 -5.61 12.36 -2.97
C GLN A 80 -4.34 11.54 -2.72
N TRP A 81 -4.18 11.04 -1.50
CA TRP A 81 -3.10 10.15 -1.11
C TRP A 81 -3.07 8.88 -1.96
N THR A 82 -1.90 8.26 -2.05
CA THR A 82 -1.69 6.98 -2.73
C THR A 82 -0.88 6.04 -1.84
N GLN A 83 -1.04 4.73 -2.02
CA GLN A 83 -0.34 3.72 -1.22
C GLN A 83 1.20 3.87 -1.24
N PRO A 84 1.86 4.19 -2.37
CA PRO A 84 3.31 4.41 -2.41
C PRO A 84 3.83 5.48 -1.46
N ILE A 85 3.03 6.45 -1.02
CA ILE A 85 3.47 7.51 -0.09
C ILE A 85 3.99 6.91 1.21
N GLY A 86 3.27 5.94 1.79
CA GLY A 86 3.72 5.24 3.00
C GLY A 86 5.03 4.50 2.78
N PHE A 87 5.18 3.82 1.65
CA PHE A 87 6.40 3.08 1.33
C PHE A 87 7.60 3.99 1.07
N VAL A 88 7.42 5.09 0.36
CA VAL A 88 8.49 6.08 0.16
C VAL A 88 8.89 6.70 1.50
N HIS A 89 7.94 7.03 2.37
CA HIS A 89 8.23 7.51 3.71
C HIS A 89 9.05 6.47 4.50
N ALA A 90 8.63 5.20 4.49
CA ALA A 90 9.34 4.11 5.17
C ALA A 90 10.76 3.87 4.64
N LEU A 91 11.02 4.10 3.35
CA LEU A 91 12.38 4.07 2.80
C LEU A 91 13.28 5.14 3.42
N PHE A 92 12.77 6.34 3.65
CA PHE A 92 13.52 7.38 4.37
C PHE A 92 13.71 7.03 5.84
N GLU A 93 12.72 6.43 6.50
CA GLU A 93 12.85 5.92 7.86
C GLU A 93 14.02 4.92 7.96
N LEU A 94 14.05 3.94 7.04
CA LEU A 94 15.11 2.94 6.97
C LEU A 94 16.47 3.58 6.66
N ALA A 95 16.54 4.50 5.71
CA ALA A 95 17.79 5.16 5.33
C ALA A 95 18.39 5.96 6.50
N VAL A 96 17.57 6.69 7.23
CA VAL A 96 18.03 7.44 8.41
C VAL A 96 18.45 6.52 9.54
N ASP A 97 17.70 5.44 9.79
CA ASP A 97 18.05 4.43 10.79
C ASP A 97 19.40 3.78 10.46
N VAL A 98 19.61 3.38 9.20
CA VAL A 98 20.87 2.81 8.71
C VAL A 98 22.02 3.80 8.89
N ALA A 99 21.85 5.06 8.49
CA ALA A 99 22.90 6.08 8.65
C ALA A 99 23.27 6.33 10.13
N ARG A 100 22.28 6.30 11.04
CA ARG A 100 22.53 6.46 12.48
C ARG A 100 23.25 5.28 13.11
N ARG A 101 22.99 4.07 12.62
CA ARG A 101 23.62 2.84 13.16
C ARG A 101 24.93 2.47 12.47
N SER A 102 25.18 3.02 11.30
CA SER A 102 26.44 2.85 10.60
C SER A 102 27.56 3.54 11.40
N GLY A 103 28.64 2.83 11.64
CA GLY A 103 29.82 3.41 12.29
C GLY A 103 30.55 4.42 11.40
N ASP A 104 30.47 4.23 10.08
CA ASP A 104 31.04 5.12 9.07
C ASP A 104 30.14 5.11 7.83
N VAL A 105 29.52 6.24 7.50
CA VAL A 105 28.68 6.41 6.32
C VAL A 105 29.47 6.49 5.00
N GLY A 106 30.77 6.68 5.08
CA GLY A 106 31.69 6.64 3.94
C GLY A 106 32.17 5.23 3.60
N ASP A 107 32.01 4.26 4.50
CA ASP A 107 32.37 2.85 4.29
C ASP A 107 31.17 2.01 3.84
N ASN A 108 31.24 1.49 2.61
CA ASN A 108 30.17 0.64 2.07
C ASN A 108 29.91 -0.61 2.91
N LYS A 109 30.92 -1.20 3.56
CA LYS A 109 30.75 -2.37 4.42
C LYS A 109 29.94 -2.02 5.66
N SER A 110 30.23 -0.87 6.27
CA SER A 110 29.48 -0.36 7.42
C SER A 110 28.01 -0.16 7.12
N ILE A 111 27.70 0.47 5.96
CA ILE A 111 26.32 0.65 5.46
C ILE A 111 25.63 -0.69 5.21
N VAL A 112 26.26 -1.61 4.49
CA VAL A 112 25.68 -2.93 4.18
C VAL A 112 25.40 -3.73 5.44
N ASN A 113 26.30 -3.70 6.42
CA ASN A 113 26.09 -4.35 7.71
C ASN A 113 24.92 -3.72 8.49
N ALA A 114 24.82 -2.40 8.50
CA ALA A 114 23.72 -1.68 9.13
C ALA A 114 22.38 -1.99 8.45
N ILE A 115 22.33 -2.09 7.11
CA ILE A 115 21.14 -2.54 6.36
C ILE A 115 20.77 -3.96 6.78
N ALA A 116 21.71 -4.91 6.73
CA ALA A 116 21.46 -6.31 7.06
C ALA A 116 20.95 -6.54 8.48
N ALA A 117 21.34 -5.67 9.42
CA ALA A 117 20.91 -5.72 10.82
C ALA A 117 19.62 -4.95 11.10
N SER A 118 18.92 -4.43 10.08
CA SER A 118 17.75 -3.57 10.28
C SER A 118 16.59 -4.32 10.93
N LYS A 119 16.08 -3.75 12.03
CA LYS A 119 14.83 -4.08 12.69
C LYS A 119 14.19 -2.77 13.13
N LEU A 120 13.14 -2.34 12.43
CA LEU A 120 12.59 -1.01 12.59
C LEU A 120 11.07 -1.04 12.48
N ASN A 121 10.38 -0.35 13.36
CA ASN A 121 8.96 -0.07 13.20
C ASN A 121 8.80 1.20 12.37
N THR A 122 8.08 1.09 11.26
CA THR A 122 7.87 2.17 10.30
C THR A 122 6.39 2.46 10.12
N VAL A 123 6.07 3.50 9.36
CA VAL A 123 4.69 3.84 9.00
C VAL A 123 3.97 2.77 8.18
N VAL A 124 4.70 1.81 7.61
CA VAL A 124 4.13 0.65 6.89
C VAL A 124 4.13 -0.62 7.75
N GLY A 125 4.54 -0.51 9.02
CA GLY A 125 4.68 -1.63 9.95
C GLY A 125 6.14 -2.01 10.21
N PRO A 126 6.36 -3.14 10.88
CA PRO A 126 7.70 -3.61 11.20
C PRO A 126 8.46 -4.04 9.94
N ILE A 127 9.73 -3.64 9.85
CA ILE A 127 10.66 -4.07 8.81
C ILE A 127 11.78 -4.87 9.47
N ALA A 128 12.00 -6.09 8.98
CA ALA A 128 13.14 -6.94 9.31
C ALA A 128 13.41 -7.90 8.13
N TRP A 129 14.67 -8.29 7.95
CA TRP A 129 15.08 -9.24 6.90
C TRP A 129 14.84 -10.69 7.36
N GLU A 130 13.64 -10.99 7.83
CA GLU A 130 13.26 -12.30 8.37
C GLU A 130 12.37 -13.05 7.35
N GLY A 131 12.94 -13.39 6.22
CA GLY A 131 12.22 -14.07 5.15
C GLY A 131 11.94 -15.55 5.41
N LYS A 132 11.44 -15.95 6.60
CA LYS A 132 11.27 -17.34 7.05
C LYS A 132 10.53 -18.24 6.04
N ASN A 133 9.66 -17.77 5.23
CA ASN A 133 8.89 -18.55 4.25
C ASN A 133 9.23 -18.18 2.81
N LEU A 134 10.41 -17.64 2.58
CA LEU A 134 10.91 -17.30 1.26
C LEU A 134 11.97 -18.30 0.80
N PRO A 135 12.19 -18.45 -0.50
CA PRO A 135 13.32 -19.21 -1.01
C PRO A 135 14.64 -18.72 -0.42
N PRO A 136 15.65 -19.57 -0.18
CA PRO A 136 16.90 -19.20 0.50
C PRO A 136 17.60 -17.98 -0.08
N PHE A 137 17.58 -17.78 -1.41
CA PHE A 137 18.19 -16.64 -2.08
C PHE A 137 17.49 -15.29 -1.76
N ALA A 138 16.23 -15.34 -1.36
CA ALA A 138 15.42 -14.15 -1.09
C ALA A 138 15.35 -13.79 0.41
N GLN A 139 15.66 -14.73 1.30
CA GLN A 139 15.46 -14.54 2.75
C GLN A 139 16.21 -13.34 3.34
N LYS A 140 17.40 -13.03 2.81
CA LYS A 140 18.24 -11.94 3.30
C LYS A 140 17.94 -10.57 2.66
N ASN A 141 17.16 -10.54 1.59
CA ASN A 141 17.01 -9.36 0.74
C ASN A 141 15.56 -8.88 0.63
N ILE A 142 14.63 -9.54 1.33
CA ILE A 142 13.20 -9.19 1.29
C ILE A 142 12.70 -9.04 2.73
N ALA A 143 12.13 -7.87 3.04
CA ALA A 143 11.32 -7.66 4.20
C ALA A 143 9.84 -7.77 3.83
N LYS A 144 9.07 -8.56 4.59
CA LYS A 144 7.61 -8.62 4.42
C LYS A 144 6.97 -7.55 5.28
N THR A 145 6.11 -6.77 4.68
CA THR A 145 5.26 -5.79 5.38
C THR A 145 3.83 -6.32 5.48
N PRO A 146 3.02 -5.83 6.42
CA PRO A 146 1.61 -6.15 6.49
C PRO A 146 0.90 -5.88 5.16
N LEU A 147 0.02 -6.79 4.76
CA LEU A 147 -0.78 -6.70 3.54
C LEU A 147 -2.21 -7.07 3.87
N VAL A 148 -3.16 -6.27 3.44
CA VAL A 148 -4.60 -6.48 3.65
C VAL A 148 -5.36 -6.37 2.34
N GLY A 149 -6.61 -6.82 2.33
CA GLY A 149 -7.52 -6.68 1.20
C GLY A 149 -8.43 -5.48 1.37
N GLY A 150 -8.73 -4.79 0.27
CA GLY A 150 -9.67 -3.68 0.26
C GLY A 150 -10.54 -3.62 -0.98
N GLN A 151 -11.59 -2.82 -0.91
CA GLN A 151 -12.45 -2.49 -2.04
C GLN A 151 -12.52 -0.99 -2.26
N TRP A 152 -12.50 -0.59 -3.51
CA TRP A 152 -12.76 0.78 -3.91
C TRP A 152 -14.24 1.11 -3.79
N ARG A 153 -14.56 2.18 -3.06
CA ARG A 153 -15.92 2.69 -2.85
C ARG A 153 -16.06 4.05 -3.50
N LEU A 154 -17.02 4.17 -4.39
CA LEU A 154 -17.39 5.44 -5.00
C LEU A 154 -18.12 6.31 -3.96
N ARG A 155 -17.64 7.53 -3.76
CA ARG A 155 -18.26 8.54 -2.90
C ARG A 155 -19.24 9.40 -3.69
N ASP A 156 -20.12 10.10 -3.00
CA ASP A 156 -21.07 11.04 -3.60
C ASP A 156 -20.35 12.18 -4.36
N SER A 157 -19.12 12.48 -3.97
CA SER A 157 -18.25 13.43 -4.67
C SER A 157 -17.74 12.96 -6.03
N GLY A 158 -18.00 11.71 -6.41
CA GLY A 158 -17.44 11.07 -7.61
C GLY A 158 -16.01 10.54 -7.44
N LYS A 159 -15.40 10.72 -6.26
CA LYS A 159 -14.08 10.19 -5.92
C LYS A 159 -14.17 8.80 -5.34
N TYR A 160 -13.07 8.09 -5.39
CA TYR A 160 -12.94 6.76 -4.82
C TYR A 160 -12.10 6.77 -3.55
N ASP A 161 -12.56 6.01 -2.54
CA ASP A 161 -11.75 5.64 -1.37
C ASP A 161 -11.60 4.13 -1.30
N ILE A 162 -10.46 3.66 -0.81
CA ILE A 162 -10.27 2.24 -0.54
C ILE A 162 -10.66 1.91 0.90
N VAL A 163 -11.57 0.98 1.04
CA VAL A 163 -12.06 0.47 2.33
C VAL A 163 -11.43 -0.89 2.58
N ILE A 164 -10.75 -1.07 3.71
CA ILE A 164 -10.17 -2.35 4.11
C ILE A 164 -11.32 -3.30 4.47
N THR A 165 -11.40 -4.44 3.78
CA THR A 165 -12.48 -5.43 3.93
C THR A 165 -12.00 -6.80 4.38
N ASP A 166 -10.69 -7.06 4.35
CA ASP A 166 -10.06 -8.28 4.86
C ASP A 166 -8.68 -7.97 5.45
N ASN A 167 -8.47 -8.38 6.71
CA ASN A 167 -7.23 -8.19 7.45
C ASN A 167 -6.69 -9.50 8.07
N LYS A 168 -7.09 -10.67 7.57
CA LYS A 168 -6.69 -11.95 8.15
C LYS A 168 -5.19 -12.16 8.26
N THR A 169 -4.42 -11.58 7.35
CA THR A 169 -2.95 -11.68 7.33
C THR A 169 -2.24 -10.63 8.18
N ALA A 170 -2.97 -9.58 8.61
CA ALA A 170 -2.46 -8.46 9.42
C ALA A 170 -3.60 -7.91 10.30
N PRO A 171 -4.03 -8.67 11.35
CA PRO A 171 -5.22 -8.34 12.14
C PRO A 171 -5.10 -7.05 12.95
N GLU A 172 -3.89 -6.53 13.12
CA GLU A 172 -3.63 -5.21 13.73
C GLU A 172 -4.13 -4.04 12.88
N ILE A 173 -4.36 -4.23 11.57
CA ILE A 173 -4.92 -3.21 10.69
C ILE A 173 -6.45 -3.30 10.73
N PRO A 174 -7.17 -2.26 11.12
CA PRO A 174 -8.62 -2.34 11.32
C PRO A 174 -9.37 -2.51 9.99
N VAL A 175 -10.37 -3.38 9.99
CA VAL A 175 -11.36 -3.48 8.93
C VAL A 175 -12.27 -2.27 8.97
N GLY A 176 -12.50 -1.62 7.83
CA GLY A 176 -13.34 -0.43 7.68
C GLY A 176 -14.74 -0.72 7.11
N GLY A 177 -14.98 -1.94 6.65
CA GLY A 177 -16.26 -2.36 6.07
C GLY A 177 -16.27 -3.82 5.66
N THR A 178 -17.39 -4.26 5.13
CA THR A 178 -17.56 -5.61 4.58
C THR A 178 -17.35 -5.62 3.06
N MET A 179 -16.97 -6.77 2.52
CA MET A 179 -16.91 -6.95 1.07
C MET A 179 -18.33 -6.93 0.48
N GLU A 180 -18.51 -6.18 -0.60
CA GLU A 180 -19.76 -6.09 -1.34
C GLU A 180 -19.58 -6.62 -2.76
N SER A 181 -20.67 -7.15 -3.34
CA SER A 181 -20.64 -7.57 -4.75
C SER A 181 -20.57 -6.37 -5.68
N ILE A 182 -19.96 -6.58 -6.83
CA ILE A 182 -20.04 -5.67 -7.96
C ILE A 182 -21.48 -5.77 -8.46
N ALA A 183 -22.17 -4.64 -8.53
CA ALA A 183 -23.59 -4.58 -8.91
C ALA A 183 -23.80 -4.88 -10.41
#